data_b64bf2041545b5726d2f4194acd36281
#
_entry.id   b64bf2041545b5726d2f4194acd36281
#
_cell.length_a   1.000
_cell.length_b   1.000
_cell.length_c   1.000
_cell.angle_alpha   90.00
_cell.angle_beta   90.00
_cell.angle_gamma   90.00
#
_symmetry.space_group_name_H-M   'P 1'
#
loop_
_entity.id
_entity.type
_entity.pdbx_description
1 polymer ?
#
loop_
_entity_poly.entity_id
_entity_poly.type
_entity_poly.pdbx_seq_one_letter_code
_entity_poly.pdbx_strand_id
1 'polypeptide(L)'
;MAQLPRDFIQRVLDSTDIVSLIDSHVSLQKRGKDHWALCPFCDDGSKPSFSVSQHKQFYYCFKCRASGNAISFLTDHQGQTFMDALEFLATNAGIEIPKNLSLIHIS
;
A
#
# COMPACT_ATOMS: atom_id res chain seq x y z
N MET A 1 -26.21 -3.73 -3.09
CA MET A 1 -24.87 -4.12 -2.77
C MET A 1 -23.86 -3.25 -3.45
N ALA A 2 -23.10 -2.59 -2.70
CA ALA A 2 -22.11 -1.71 -3.29
C ALA A 2 -20.84 -2.48 -3.52
N GLN A 3 -20.48 -2.66 -4.77
CA GLN A 3 -19.18 -3.15 -5.13
C GLN A 3 -18.34 -2.01 -5.60
N LEU A 4 -17.10 -2.00 -5.17
CA LEU A 4 -16.17 -0.99 -5.62
C LEU A 4 -15.84 -1.23 -7.09
N PRO A 5 -15.96 -0.20 -7.94
CA PRO A 5 -15.53 -0.35 -9.31
C PRO A 5 -14.04 -0.66 -9.36
N ARG A 6 -13.67 -1.64 -10.15
CA ARG A 6 -12.25 -1.96 -10.30
C ARG A 6 -11.48 -0.77 -10.85
N ASP A 7 -12.12 0.01 -11.71
CA ASP A 7 -11.48 1.20 -12.27
C ASP A 7 -11.13 2.20 -11.19
N PHE A 8 -11.99 2.36 -10.19
CA PHE A 8 -11.73 3.29 -9.11
C PHE A 8 -10.52 2.83 -8.30
N ILE A 9 -10.51 1.55 -7.94
CA ILE A 9 -9.39 0.99 -7.17
C ILE A 9 -8.09 1.12 -7.95
N GLN A 10 -8.12 0.78 -9.23
CA GLN A 10 -6.94 0.88 -10.07
C GLN A 10 -6.46 2.31 -10.19
N ARG A 11 -7.39 3.26 -10.32
CA ARG A 11 -7.03 4.66 -10.42
C ARG A 11 -6.35 5.15 -9.14
N VAL A 12 -6.85 4.74 -8.01
CA VAL A 12 -6.25 5.10 -6.73
C VAL A 12 -4.84 4.53 -6.63
N LEU A 13 -4.68 3.27 -7.00
CA LEU A 13 -3.37 2.63 -6.96
C LEU A 13 -2.40 3.27 -7.95
N ASP A 14 -2.87 3.60 -9.15
CA ASP A 14 -2.02 4.23 -10.15
C ASP A 14 -1.56 5.62 -9.71
N SER A 15 -2.37 6.30 -8.92
CA SER A 15 -2.04 7.62 -8.43
C SER A 15 -1.26 7.58 -7.13
N THR A 16 -1.05 6.41 -6.57
CA THR A 16 -0.34 6.24 -5.31
C THR A 16 1.10 5.85 -5.61
N ASP A 17 2.03 6.52 -4.93
CA ASP A 17 3.43 6.13 -5.00
C ASP A 17 3.71 5.21 -3.82
N ILE A 18 3.77 3.91 -4.08
CA ILE A 18 3.96 2.93 -3.02
C ILE A 18 5.30 3.13 -2.32
N VAL A 19 6.30 3.61 -3.04
CA VAL A 19 7.62 3.87 -2.44
C VAL A 19 7.50 4.96 -1.40
N SER A 20 6.86 6.08 -1.73
CA SER A 20 6.66 7.16 -0.77
C SER A 20 5.82 6.71 0.42
N LEU A 21 4.78 5.93 0.16
CA LEU A 21 3.91 5.45 1.22
C LEU A 21 4.68 4.59 2.20
N ILE A 22 5.40 3.62 1.71
CA ILE A 22 6.13 2.71 2.57
C ILE A 22 7.31 3.41 3.23
N ASP A 23 7.97 4.31 2.50
CA ASP A 23 9.11 5.03 3.05
C ASP A 23 8.72 5.89 4.25
N SER A 24 7.48 6.32 4.33
CA SER A 24 7.01 7.08 5.48
C SER A 24 6.88 6.22 6.74
N HIS A 25 6.86 4.91 6.59
CA HIS A 25 6.76 3.98 7.71
C HIS A 25 8.03 3.16 7.89
N VAL A 26 8.72 2.87 6.81
CA VAL A 26 9.92 2.04 6.81
C VAL A 26 10.97 2.72 5.96
N SER A 27 12.16 2.90 6.50
CA SER A 27 13.23 3.56 5.75
C SER A 27 13.66 2.72 4.57
N LEU A 28 13.37 3.20 3.38
CA LEU A 28 13.74 2.51 2.15
C LEU A 28 15.06 3.05 1.61
N GLN A 29 15.87 2.17 1.05
CA GLN A 29 17.11 2.54 0.40
C GLN A 29 17.04 2.14 -1.05
N LYS A 30 17.32 3.06 -1.94
CA LYS A 30 17.27 2.77 -3.37
C LYS A 30 18.50 2.00 -3.78
N ARG A 31 18.30 0.85 -4.41
CA ARG A 31 19.38 0.03 -4.95
C ARG A 31 18.98 -0.42 -6.34
N GLY A 32 19.57 0.19 -7.36
CA GLY A 32 19.21 -0.11 -8.73
C GLY A 32 17.80 0.33 -9.03
N LYS A 33 16.97 -0.57 -9.49
CA LYS A 33 15.59 -0.25 -9.86
C LYS A 33 14.63 -0.34 -8.70
N ASP A 34 15.01 -1.02 -7.63
CA ASP A 34 14.11 -1.29 -6.53
C ASP A 34 14.57 -0.57 -5.27
N HIS A 35 13.67 -0.49 -4.32
CA HIS A 35 13.96 0.06 -3.01
C HIS A 35 13.96 -1.07 -2.00
N TRP A 36 14.91 -1.06 -1.08
CA TRP A 36 15.10 -2.13 -0.13
C TRP A 36 15.05 -1.63 1.30
N ALA A 37 14.59 -2.47 2.20
CA ALA A 37 14.53 -2.13 3.62
C ALA A 37 14.44 -3.40 4.44
N LEU A 38 14.55 -3.22 5.77
CA LEU A 38 14.27 -4.31 6.68
C LEU A 38 12.76 -4.56 6.67
N CYS A 39 12.39 -5.83 6.65
CA CYS A 39 10.98 -6.18 6.56
C CYS A 39 10.23 -5.77 7.81
N PRO A 40 9.15 -5.00 7.68
CA PRO A 40 8.35 -4.62 8.85
C PRO A 40 7.40 -5.71 9.31
N PHE A 41 7.26 -6.78 8.53
CA PHE A 41 6.33 -7.85 8.86
C PHE A 41 6.99 -9.02 9.56
N CYS A 42 8.25 -9.28 9.27
CA CYS A 42 8.91 -10.46 9.85
C CYS A 42 10.09 -10.13 10.75
N ASP A 43 10.37 -8.86 10.96
CA ASP A 43 11.40 -8.43 11.90
C ASP A 43 12.72 -9.19 11.68
N ASP A 44 13.23 -9.10 10.47
CA ASP A 44 14.44 -9.83 10.10
C ASP A 44 15.69 -9.32 10.83
N GLY A 45 15.72 -8.08 11.20
CA GLY A 45 16.73 -7.54 12.09
C GLY A 45 18.01 -7.06 11.45
N SER A 46 18.57 -7.74 10.46
CA SER A 46 19.90 -7.35 9.99
C SER A 46 20.07 -7.23 8.50
N LYS A 47 19.26 -7.89 7.71
CA LYS A 47 19.43 -7.86 6.26
C LYS A 47 18.19 -7.32 5.57
N PRO A 48 18.34 -6.40 4.62
CA PRO A 48 17.19 -5.90 3.89
C PRO A 48 16.64 -6.98 2.95
N SER A 49 15.55 -7.59 3.38
CA SER A 49 14.85 -8.61 2.60
C SER A 49 13.57 -8.10 1.98
N PHE A 50 13.17 -6.91 2.33
CA PHE A 50 11.91 -6.33 1.88
C PHE A 50 12.20 -5.41 0.69
N SER A 51 11.61 -5.72 -0.45
CA SER A 51 11.81 -4.90 -1.64
C SER A 51 10.50 -4.27 -2.08
N VAL A 52 10.61 -3.06 -2.61
CA VAL A 52 9.47 -2.33 -3.12
C VAL A 52 9.78 -1.92 -4.55
N SER A 53 8.92 -2.28 -5.47
CA SER A 53 9.08 -1.93 -6.87
C SER A 53 8.18 -0.75 -7.20
N GLN A 54 8.78 0.40 -7.46
CA GLN A 54 8.01 1.57 -7.86
C GLN A 54 7.36 1.36 -9.23
N HIS A 55 8.03 0.66 -10.09
CA HIS A 55 7.52 0.39 -11.43
C HIS A 55 6.25 -0.46 -11.38
N LYS A 56 6.24 -1.47 -10.52
CA LYS A 56 5.10 -2.38 -10.42
C LYS A 56 4.13 -1.96 -9.32
N GLN A 57 4.48 -0.97 -8.51
CA GLN A 57 3.68 -0.55 -7.35
C GLN A 57 3.34 -1.73 -6.46
N PHE A 58 4.38 -2.45 -6.07
CA PHE A 58 4.25 -3.75 -5.43
C PHE A 58 5.42 -3.96 -4.48
N TYR A 59 5.18 -4.62 -3.36
CA TYR A 59 6.27 -4.96 -2.43
C TYR A 59 6.36 -6.46 -2.25
N TYR A 60 7.53 -6.92 -1.85
CA TYR A 60 7.75 -8.34 -1.61
C TYR A 60 8.88 -8.52 -0.61
N CYS A 61 8.68 -9.39 0.37
CA CYS A 61 9.71 -9.77 1.32
C CYS A 61 10.22 -11.15 0.97
N PHE A 62 11.53 -11.25 0.74
CA PHE A 62 12.11 -12.53 0.34
C PHE A 62 12.26 -13.50 1.49
N LYS A 63 12.06 -13.03 2.72
CA LYS A 63 12.17 -13.90 3.87
C LYS A 63 10.83 -14.45 4.33
N CYS A 64 9.88 -13.59 4.60
CA CYS A 64 8.56 -14.04 5.07
C CYS A 64 7.55 -14.16 3.94
N ARG A 65 7.94 -13.74 2.74
CA ARG A 65 7.10 -13.82 1.53
C ARG A 65 5.85 -12.97 1.60
N ALA A 66 5.84 -11.98 2.46
CA ALA A 66 4.76 -11.01 2.46
C ALA A 66 4.82 -10.21 1.16
N SER A 67 3.70 -10.01 0.53
CA SER A 67 3.66 -9.27 -0.73
C SER A 67 2.32 -8.59 -0.90
N GLY A 68 2.29 -7.60 -1.77
CA GLY A 68 1.05 -6.92 -2.06
C GLY A 68 1.27 -5.52 -2.60
N ASN A 69 0.17 -4.77 -2.70
CA ASN A 69 0.21 -3.40 -3.18
C ASN A 69 0.07 -2.42 -2.01
N ALA A 70 -0.16 -1.13 -2.33
CA ALA A 70 -0.26 -0.11 -1.30
C ALA A 70 -1.41 -0.40 -0.32
N ILE A 71 -2.54 -0.87 -0.83
CA ILE A 71 -3.67 -1.20 0.03
C ILE A 71 -3.30 -2.34 0.97
N SER A 72 -2.66 -3.38 0.44
CA SER A 72 -2.24 -4.51 1.25
C SER A 72 -1.28 -4.09 2.35
N PHE A 73 -0.38 -3.17 2.05
CA PHE A 73 0.56 -2.68 3.05
C PHE A 73 -0.19 -2.02 4.21
N LEU A 74 -1.16 -1.19 3.90
CA LEU A 74 -1.92 -0.50 4.95
C LEU A 74 -2.76 -1.48 5.77
N THR A 75 -3.36 -2.47 5.13
CA THR A 75 -4.17 -3.44 5.86
C THR A 75 -3.30 -4.36 6.71
N ASP A 76 -2.18 -4.80 6.19
CA ASP A 76 -1.33 -5.76 6.89
C ASP A 76 -0.42 -5.09 7.92
N HIS A 77 0.12 -3.93 7.59
CA HIS A 77 1.08 -3.28 8.47
C HIS A 77 0.40 -2.33 9.46
N GLN A 78 -0.58 -1.58 9.00
CA GLN A 78 -1.26 -0.59 9.84
C GLN A 78 -2.53 -1.11 10.47
N GLY A 79 -2.96 -2.31 10.10
CA GLY A 79 -4.18 -2.87 10.66
C GLY A 79 -5.46 -2.19 10.20
N GLN A 80 -5.41 -1.47 9.09
CA GLN A 80 -6.58 -0.80 8.57
C GLN A 80 -7.46 -1.76 7.80
N THR A 81 -8.76 -1.43 7.73
CA THR A 81 -9.64 -2.19 6.87
C THR A 81 -9.37 -1.81 5.41
N PHE A 82 -9.86 -2.63 4.49
CA PHE A 82 -9.72 -2.33 3.08
C PHE A 82 -10.28 -0.95 2.74
N MET A 83 -11.46 -0.63 3.28
CA MET A 83 -12.08 0.66 2.99
C MET A 83 -11.29 1.81 3.58
N ASP A 84 -10.79 1.65 4.79
CA ASP A 84 -9.98 2.71 5.42
C ASP A 84 -8.71 2.96 4.61
N ALA A 85 -8.06 1.89 4.17
CA ALA A 85 -6.85 2.02 3.37
C ALA A 85 -7.16 2.71 2.05
N LEU A 86 -8.24 2.32 1.42
CA LEU A 86 -8.61 2.91 0.13
C LEU A 86 -8.94 4.40 0.28
N GLU A 87 -9.66 4.76 1.33
CA GLU A 87 -9.98 6.17 1.58
C GLU A 87 -8.72 6.98 1.83
N PHE A 88 -7.81 6.42 2.62
CA PHE A 88 -6.56 7.10 2.90
C PHE A 88 -5.78 7.39 1.62
N LEU A 89 -5.67 6.38 0.77
CA LEU A 89 -4.93 6.53 -0.48
C LEU A 89 -5.63 7.47 -1.44
N ALA A 90 -6.95 7.39 -1.53
CA ALA A 90 -7.72 8.26 -2.42
C ALA A 90 -7.56 9.71 -1.97
N THR A 91 -7.63 9.96 -0.67
CA THR A 91 -7.46 11.30 -0.14
C THR A 91 -6.07 11.85 -0.47
N ASN A 92 -5.04 11.03 -0.29
CA ASN A 92 -3.68 11.45 -0.59
C ASN A 92 -3.47 11.71 -2.08
N ALA A 93 -4.16 10.97 -2.92
CA ALA A 93 -4.06 11.13 -4.37
C ALA A 93 -4.95 12.24 -4.91
N GLY A 94 -5.81 12.81 -4.08
CA GLY A 94 -6.75 13.82 -4.52
C GLY A 94 -7.90 13.24 -5.33
N ILE A 95 -8.21 11.98 -5.16
CA ILE A 95 -9.29 11.32 -5.87
C ILE A 95 -10.54 11.34 -5.00
N GLU A 96 -11.65 11.74 -5.60
CA GLU A 96 -12.90 11.82 -4.86
C GLU A 96 -13.52 10.44 -4.72
N ILE A 97 -13.92 10.12 -3.50
CA ILE A 97 -14.55 8.84 -3.20
C ILE A 97 -16.02 8.91 -3.56
N PRO A 98 -16.57 7.92 -4.27
CA PRO A 98 -17.99 7.92 -4.60
C PRO A 98 -18.85 7.99 -3.35
N LYS A 99 -19.92 8.76 -3.44
CA LYS A 99 -20.80 8.96 -2.29
C LYS A 99 -21.40 7.66 -1.76
N ASN A 100 -21.63 6.71 -2.64
CA ASN A 100 -22.18 5.42 -2.22
C ASN A 100 -21.28 4.74 -1.21
N LEU A 101 -19.98 4.86 -1.40
CA LEU A 101 -19.03 4.24 -0.50
C LEU A 101 -18.98 4.97 0.83
N SER A 102 -19.12 6.30 0.80
CA SER A 102 -19.14 7.07 2.02
C SER A 102 -20.34 6.71 2.90
N LEU A 103 -21.49 6.48 2.28
CA LEU A 103 -22.69 6.12 3.03
C LEU A 103 -22.53 4.76 3.70
N ILE A 104 -21.87 3.84 3.05
CA ILE A 104 -21.64 2.53 3.63
C ILE A 104 -20.74 2.63 4.84
N HIS A 105 -19.86 3.58 4.83
CA HIS A 105 -18.83 3.72 5.84
C HIS A 105 -19.31 4.41 7.11
N ILE A 106 -20.50 4.93 7.14
CA ILE A 106 -21.00 5.72 8.25
C ILE A 106 -21.46 4.85 9.38
N SER A 107 -21.46 3.82 9.59
CA SER A 107 -21.96 3.15 10.79
C SER A 107 -21.03 3.31 12.00
#